data_a9c20fc15d614374dbb707ae2ea55b15
#
_entry.id   a9c20fc15d614374dbb707ae2ea55b15
#
_cell.length_a   1.000
_cell.length_b   1.000
_cell.length_c   1.000
_cell.angle_alpha   90.00
_cell.angle_beta   90.00
_cell.angle_gamma   90.00
#
_symmetry.space_group_name_H-M   'P 1'
#
loop_
_entity.id
_entity.type
_entity.pdbx_description
1 polymer ?
#
loop_
_entity_poly.entity_id
_entity_poly.type
_entity_poly.pdbx_seq_one_letter_code
_entity_poly.pdbx_strand_id
1 'polypeptide(L)'
;MQDLWRLKVDWDESLPLNINTKWKQYESELPALREITILRRAIILEEHISLQLHGFADASESAYGACIYLRTTDVDGMHSCRLLCSKNRIAPLKGLSIPRLELCAALLLAQLTDKVMKCLKVTINSIHLWTDSTIVLAWLQSVSRT
;
A
#
# COMPACT_ATOMS: atom_id res chain seq x y z
N MET A 1 4.50 14.51 12.01
CA MET A 1 3.17 15.18 11.87
C MET A 1 2.23 14.82 13.03
N GLN A 2 1.93 13.55 13.32
CA GLN A 2 1.04 13.17 14.45
C GLN A 2 1.53 13.68 15.81
N ASP A 3 2.84 13.68 16.06
CA ASP A 3 3.43 14.18 17.31
C ASP A 3 3.17 15.69 17.50
N LEU A 4 3.15 16.47 16.42
CA LEU A 4 2.81 17.89 16.48
C LEU A 4 1.36 18.11 16.91
N TRP A 5 0.44 17.32 16.38
CA TRP A 5 -0.98 17.39 16.77
C TRP A 5 -1.19 16.99 18.24
N ARG A 6 -0.42 16.01 18.74
CA ARG A 6 -0.46 15.60 20.16
C ARG A 6 0.05 16.70 21.08
N LEU A 7 1.09 17.42 20.66
CA LEU A 7 1.72 18.49 21.45
C LEU A 7 0.96 19.82 21.34
N LYS A 8 -0.03 19.91 20.45
CA LYS A 8 -0.80 21.14 20.18
C LYS A 8 0.09 22.35 19.90
N VAL A 9 1.23 22.14 19.22
CA VAL A 9 2.14 23.21 18.80
C VAL A 9 1.46 24.05 17.73
N ASP A 10 1.45 25.36 17.92
CA ASP A 10 0.86 26.30 16.95
C ASP A 10 1.78 26.51 15.74
N TRP A 11 1.24 27.06 14.65
CA TRP A 11 1.95 27.22 13.38
C TRP A 11 3.19 28.11 13.48
N ASP A 12 3.16 29.09 14.38
CA ASP A 12 4.21 30.07 14.59
C ASP A 12 5.17 29.70 15.75
N GLU A 13 4.94 28.55 16.41
CA GLU A 13 5.78 28.10 17.51
C GLU A 13 7.02 27.31 17.02
N SER A 14 8.13 27.49 17.72
CA SER A 14 9.34 26.73 17.46
C SER A 14 9.14 25.24 17.75
N LEU A 15 9.56 24.40 16.83
CA LEU A 15 9.48 22.95 17.00
C LEU A 15 10.34 22.44 18.17
N PRO A 16 9.83 21.55 19.02
CA PRO A 16 10.65 20.85 19.98
C PRO A 16 11.86 20.19 19.34
N LEU A 17 13.01 20.24 19.99
CA LEU A 17 14.30 19.81 19.44
C LEU A 17 14.26 18.37 18.88
N ASN A 18 13.59 17.45 19.57
CA ASN A 18 13.45 16.06 19.14
C ASN A 18 12.69 15.91 17.83
N ILE A 19 11.66 16.73 17.59
CA ILE A 19 10.87 16.71 16.35
C ILE A 19 11.64 17.37 15.22
N ASN A 20 12.33 18.50 15.51
CA ASN A 20 13.17 19.18 14.54
C ASN A 20 14.32 18.27 14.07
N THR A 21 14.96 17.52 14.98
CA THR A 21 16.02 16.57 14.62
C THR A 21 15.50 15.48 13.70
N LYS A 22 14.34 14.87 14.02
CA LYS A 22 13.69 13.86 13.14
C LYS A 22 13.34 14.43 11.77
N TRP A 23 12.88 15.69 11.74
CA TRP A 23 12.55 16.35 10.48
C TRP A 23 13.76 16.57 9.61
N LYS A 24 14.86 17.08 10.19
CA LYS A 24 16.13 17.30 9.47
C LYS A 24 16.73 15.98 8.96
N GLN A 25 16.65 14.92 9.75
CA GLN A 25 17.06 13.60 9.31
C GLN A 25 16.25 13.16 8.09
N TYR A 26 14.91 13.22 8.17
CA TYR A 26 14.03 12.90 7.05
C TYR A 26 14.36 13.74 5.81
N GLU A 27 14.56 15.05 5.96
CA GLU A 27 14.94 15.95 4.87
C GLU A 27 16.28 15.55 4.22
N SER A 28 17.27 15.15 5.02
CA SER A 28 18.57 14.71 4.52
C SER A 28 18.50 13.38 3.75
N GLU A 29 17.51 12.54 4.02
CA GLU A 29 17.31 11.25 3.35
C GLU A 29 16.48 11.37 2.04
N LEU A 30 15.73 12.47 1.84
CA LEU A 30 14.90 12.67 0.65
C LEU A 30 15.66 12.55 -0.70
N PRO A 31 16.92 12.99 -0.83
CA PRO A 31 17.64 12.84 -2.09
C PRO A 31 17.77 11.39 -2.57
N ALA A 32 17.79 10.40 -1.65
CA ALA A 32 17.84 8.98 -2.01
C ALA A 32 16.62 8.51 -2.84
N LEU A 33 15.49 9.22 -2.73
CA LEU A 33 14.31 8.92 -3.55
C LEU A 33 14.54 9.14 -5.05
N ARG A 34 15.55 9.93 -5.44
CA ARG A 34 15.89 10.18 -6.85
C ARG A 34 16.47 8.93 -7.54
N GLU A 35 16.97 7.98 -6.77
CA GLU A 35 17.52 6.72 -7.28
C GLU A 35 16.41 5.71 -7.59
N ILE A 36 15.20 5.93 -7.06
CA ILE A 36 14.05 5.03 -7.28
C ILE A 36 13.41 5.35 -8.63
N THR A 37 13.50 4.41 -9.55
CA THR A 37 12.84 4.50 -10.85
C THR A 37 11.67 3.54 -10.93
N ILE A 38 10.47 4.07 -11.10
CA ILE A 38 9.26 3.28 -11.34
C ILE A 38 8.87 3.46 -12.82
N LEU A 39 8.93 2.37 -13.57
CA LEU A 39 8.55 2.37 -14.97
C LEU A 39 7.04 2.60 -15.09
N ARG A 40 6.63 3.67 -15.78
CA ARG A 40 5.21 4.02 -15.94
C ARG A 40 4.44 3.04 -16.80
N ARG A 41 5.08 2.46 -17.81
CA ARG A 41 4.44 1.46 -18.67
C ARG A 41 4.40 0.12 -17.95
N ALA A 42 3.27 -0.20 -17.35
CA ALA A 42 3.06 -1.45 -16.61
C ALA A 42 2.72 -2.63 -17.55
N ILE A 43 2.16 -2.35 -18.72
CA ILE A 43 1.71 -3.35 -19.70
C ILE A 43 2.32 -3.05 -21.05
N ILE A 44 2.92 -4.06 -21.69
CA ILE A 44 3.24 -4.08 -23.10
C ILE A 44 2.11 -4.86 -23.78
N LEU A 45 1.12 -4.15 -24.34
CA LEU A 45 -0.17 -4.71 -24.74
C LEU A 45 -0.09 -5.74 -25.89
N GLU A 46 1.00 -5.74 -26.66
CA GLU A 46 1.10 -6.53 -27.91
C GLU A 46 1.75 -7.89 -27.76
N GLU A 47 2.32 -8.21 -26.56
CA GLU A 47 3.18 -9.38 -26.37
C GLU A 47 2.81 -10.24 -25.16
N HIS A 48 1.62 -10.08 -24.56
CA HIS A 48 1.26 -10.86 -23.39
C HIS A 48 0.11 -11.82 -23.64
N ILE A 49 0.21 -13.02 -23.07
CA ILE A 49 -0.83 -14.05 -23.08
C ILE A 49 -1.61 -14.13 -21.76
N SER A 50 -1.05 -13.60 -20.68
CA SER A 50 -1.70 -13.60 -19.37
C SER A 50 -1.35 -12.37 -18.56
N LEU A 51 -2.38 -11.80 -17.91
CA LEU A 51 -2.29 -10.69 -16.98
C LEU A 51 -2.84 -11.12 -15.62
N GLN A 52 -2.02 -11.01 -14.58
CA GLN A 52 -2.42 -11.32 -13.20
C GLN A 52 -2.22 -10.10 -12.32
N LEU A 53 -3.18 -9.84 -11.44
CA LEU A 53 -3.09 -8.77 -10.47
C LEU A 53 -2.77 -9.36 -9.09
N HIS A 54 -1.70 -8.88 -8.48
CA HIS A 54 -1.25 -9.28 -7.15
C HIS A 54 -1.29 -8.09 -6.22
N GLY A 55 -2.14 -8.14 -5.20
CA GLY A 55 -2.26 -7.11 -4.19
C GLY A 55 -1.74 -7.57 -2.85
N PHE A 56 -1.07 -6.67 -2.13
CA PHE A 56 -0.50 -6.94 -0.81
C PHE A 56 -0.97 -5.87 0.17
N ALA A 57 -1.32 -6.29 1.38
CA ALA A 57 -1.72 -5.42 2.47
C ALA A 57 -0.91 -5.73 3.73
N ASP A 58 -0.47 -4.67 4.40
CA ASP A 58 0.30 -4.76 5.64
C ASP A 58 0.01 -3.56 6.55
N ALA A 59 0.26 -3.72 7.84
CA ALA A 59 0.08 -2.68 8.84
C ALA A 59 1.16 -2.69 9.92
N SER A 60 1.42 -1.52 10.46
CA SER A 60 2.24 -1.29 11.64
C SER A 60 1.46 -0.44 12.65
N GLU A 61 2.02 -0.21 13.83
CA GLU A 61 1.43 0.70 14.83
C GLU A 61 1.24 2.13 14.31
N SER A 62 2.04 2.56 13.33
CA SER A 62 2.07 3.92 12.83
C SER A 62 1.25 4.14 11.55
N ALA A 63 1.10 3.11 10.73
CA ALA A 63 0.46 3.21 9.43
C ALA A 63 0.00 1.85 8.92
N TYR A 64 -0.90 1.87 7.95
CA TYR A 64 -1.28 0.71 7.17
C TYR A 64 -1.33 1.03 5.69
N GLY A 65 -1.06 0.04 4.85
CA GLY A 65 -0.93 0.26 3.43
C GLY A 65 -1.34 -0.93 2.58
N ALA A 66 -1.47 -0.65 1.29
CA ALA A 66 -1.72 -1.63 0.26
C ALA A 66 -0.96 -1.27 -1.01
N CYS A 67 -0.49 -2.26 -1.73
CA CYS A 67 0.10 -2.09 -3.06
C CYS A 67 -0.41 -3.14 -4.02
N ILE A 68 -0.43 -2.80 -5.31
CA ILE A 68 -0.88 -3.67 -6.38
C ILE A 68 0.23 -3.76 -7.42
N TYR A 69 0.59 -5.00 -7.73
CA TYR A 69 1.50 -5.34 -8.82
C TYR A 69 0.72 -5.99 -9.96
N LEU A 70 1.17 -5.73 -11.16
CA LEU A 70 0.72 -6.43 -12.36
C LEU A 70 1.82 -7.39 -12.81
N ARG A 71 1.48 -8.66 -12.88
CA ARG A 71 2.33 -9.72 -13.45
C ARG A 71 1.84 -10.03 -14.86
N THR A 72 2.74 -9.91 -15.83
CA THR A 72 2.48 -10.28 -17.22
C THR A 72 3.27 -11.54 -17.57
N THR A 73 2.70 -12.38 -18.41
CA THR A 73 3.40 -13.52 -19.03
C THR A 73 3.33 -13.29 -20.54
N ASP A 74 4.47 -13.29 -21.19
CA ASP A 74 4.56 -13.14 -22.65
C ASP A 74 4.41 -14.48 -23.40
N VAL A 75 4.50 -14.43 -24.73
CA VAL A 75 4.36 -15.59 -25.62
C VAL A 75 5.48 -16.62 -25.43
N ASP A 76 6.63 -16.21 -24.94
CA ASP A 76 7.79 -17.06 -24.65
C ASP A 76 7.73 -17.65 -23.22
N GLY A 77 6.68 -17.35 -22.46
CA GLY A 77 6.49 -17.80 -21.08
C GLY A 77 7.28 -16.98 -20.05
N MET A 78 7.92 -15.89 -20.45
CA MET A 78 8.67 -15.03 -19.54
C MET A 78 7.71 -14.19 -18.69
N HIS A 79 8.09 -14.00 -17.43
CA HIS A 79 7.28 -13.24 -16.48
C HIS A 79 7.90 -11.87 -16.22
N SER A 80 7.07 -10.84 -16.25
CA SER A 80 7.41 -9.50 -15.78
C SER A 80 6.46 -9.07 -14.67
N CYS A 81 6.99 -8.47 -13.61
CA CYS A 81 6.19 -7.97 -12.50
C CYS A 81 6.48 -6.48 -12.29
N ARG A 82 5.43 -5.65 -12.25
CA ARG A 82 5.56 -4.21 -12.13
C ARG A 82 4.59 -3.64 -11.11
N LEU A 83 5.07 -2.72 -10.30
CA LEU A 83 4.21 -1.97 -9.39
C LEU A 83 3.24 -1.10 -10.20
N LEU A 84 1.96 -1.31 -10.02
CA LEU A 84 0.90 -0.54 -10.67
C LEU A 84 0.51 0.68 -9.85
N CYS A 85 0.21 0.48 -8.58
CA CYS A 85 -0.10 1.56 -7.64
C CYS A 85 0.06 1.10 -6.19
N SER A 86 0.13 2.08 -5.29
CA SER A 86 0.10 1.85 -3.84
C SER A 86 -0.70 2.94 -3.15
N LYS A 87 -1.17 2.64 -1.94
CA LYS A 87 -1.84 3.59 -1.06
C LYS A 87 -1.54 3.26 0.38
N ASN A 88 -1.26 4.28 1.18
CA ASN A 88 -1.09 4.14 2.62
C ASN A 88 -1.96 5.13 3.38
N ARG A 89 -2.17 4.86 4.66
CA ARG A 89 -2.83 5.73 5.61
C ARG A 89 -2.10 5.67 6.94
N ILE A 90 -2.02 6.80 7.60
CA ILE A 90 -1.47 6.89 8.96
C ILE A 90 -2.49 6.30 9.92
N ALA A 91 -2.02 5.55 10.92
CA ALA A 91 -2.89 4.98 11.95
C ALA A 91 -3.60 6.10 12.76
N PRO A 92 -4.86 5.91 13.17
CA PRO A 92 -5.59 6.88 13.97
C PRO A 92 -4.87 7.21 15.28
N LEU A 93 -4.99 8.46 15.76
CA LEU A 93 -4.45 8.89 17.06
C LEU A 93 -5.04 8.12 18.24
N LYS A 94 -6.32 7.71 18.16
CA LYS A 94 -6.90 6.73 19.07
C LYS A 94 -6.32 5.38 18.71
N GLY A 95 -5.42 4.86 19.54
CA GLY A 95 -4.72 3.61 19.28
C GLY A 95 -5.69 2.49 18.86
N LEU A 96 -5.41 1.88 17.72
CA LEU A 96 -6.02 0.64 17.30
C LEU A 96 -5.03 -0.49 17.55
N SER A 97 -5.53 -1.68 17.84
CA SER A 97 -4.68 -2.88 17.90
C SER A 97 -4.16 -3.23 16.50
N ILE A 98 -3.00 -3.86 16.43
CA ILE A 98 -2.38 -4.27 15.16
C ILE A 98 -3.34 -5.11 14.30
N PRO A 99 -4.06 -6.14 14.81
CA PRO A 99 -5.02 -6.88 13.99
C PRO A 99 -6.12 -6.01 13.37
N ARG A 100 -6.55 -4.96 14.06
CA ARG A 100 -7.52 -4.00 13.48
C ARG A 100 -6.89 -3.13 12.38
N LEU A 101 -5.63 -2.73 12.52
CA LEU A 101 -4.90 -2.00 11.48
C LEU A 101 -4.66 -2.89 10.26
N GLU A 102 -4.34 -4.17 10.46
CA GLU A 102 -4.21 -5.17 9.40
C GLU A 102 -5.55 -5.38 8.66
N LEU A 103 -6.68 -5.41 9.37
CA LEU A 103 -8.01 -5.45 8.75
C LEU A 103 -8.28 -4.17 7.95
N CYS A 104 -7.87 -3.00 8.44
CA CYS A 104 -7.96 -1.75 7.70
C CYS A 104 -7.08 -1.76 6.43
N ALA A 105 -5.90 -2.39 6.49
CA ALA A 105 -5.03 -2.59 5.34
C ALA A 105 -5.69 -3.50 4.29
N ALA A 106 -6.27 -4.61 4.72
CA ALA A 106 -7.01 -5.53 3.84
C ALA A 106 -8.22 -4.85 3.17
N LEU A 107 -8.98 -4.06 3.93
CA LEU A 107 -10.07 -3.24 3.37
C LEU A 107 -9.55 -2.21 2.37
N LEU A 108 -8.43 -1.55 2.66
CA LEU A 108 -7.79 -0.60 1.76
C LEU A 108 -7.36 -1.27 0.46
N LEU A 109 -6.80 -2.49 0.55
CA LEU A 109 -6.43 -3.30 -0.59
C LEU A 109 -7.65 -3.66 -1.46
N ALA A 110 -8.74 -4.12 -0.86
CA ALA A 110 -9.97 -4.44 -1.57
C ALA A 110 -10.53 -3.22 -2.31
N GLN A 111 -10.58 -2.05 -1.65
CA GLN A 111 -11.04 -0.81 -2.25
C GLN A 111 -10.10 -0.32 -3.38
N LEU A 112 -8.79 -0.49 -3.22
CA LEU A 112 -7.81 -0.13 -4.23
C LEU A 112 -7.94 -1.03 -5.46
N THR A 113 -8.12 -2.34 -5.24
CA THR A 113 -8.33 -3.34 -6.29
C THR A 113 -9.60 -3.03 -7.10
N ASP A 114 -10.72 -2.76 -6.43
CA ASP A 114 -11.98 -2.39 -7.11
C ASP A 114 -11.81 -1.16 -8.01
N LYS A 115 -11.11 -0.13 -7.53
CA LYS A 115 -10.82 1.08 -8.32
C LYS A 115 -9.92 0.77 -9.51
N VAL A 116 -8.88 -0.02 -9.32
CA VAL A 116 -7.97 -0.44 -10.38
C VAL A 116 -8.72 -1.20 -11.45
N MET A 117 -9.54 -2.17 -11.07
CA MET A 117 -10.35 -2.97 -12.01
C MET A 117 -11.31 -2.11 -12.83
N LYS A 118 -11.91 -1.08 -12.24
CA LYS A 118 -12.79 -0.13 -12.95
C LYS A 118 -12.05 0.78 -13.93
N CYS A 119 -10.77 1.05 -13.67
CA CYS A 119 -9.96 1.95 -14.50
C CYS A 119 -9.17 1.21 -15.60
N LEU A 120 -8.82 -0.06 -15.37
CA LEU A 120 -8.08 -0.85 -16.34
C LEU A 120 -8.99 -1.26 -17.52
N LYS A 121 -8.56 -0.91 -18.73
CA LYS A 121 -9.25 -1.28 -19.98
C LYS A 121 -8.66 -2.56 -20.60
N VAL A 122 -8.20 -3.48 -19.75
CA VAL A 122 -7.61 -4.75 -20.17
C VAL A 122 -8.21 -5.89 -19.37
N THR A 123 -8.25 -7.07 -19.95
CA THR A 123 -8.76 -8.28 -19.28
C THR A 123 -7.71 -8.82 -18.31
N ILE A 124 -8.06 -8.91 -17.04
CA ILE A 124 -7.23 -9.55 -16.02
C ILE A 124 -7.66 -11.02 -15.89
N ASN A 125 -6.71 -11.95 -16.05
CA ASN A 125 -6.97 -13.39 -16.00
C ASN A 125 -7.22 -13.89 -14.57
N SER A 126 -6.48 -13.35 -13.59
CA SER A 126 -6.66 -13.71 -12.18
C SER A 126 -6.27 -12.58 -11.24
N ILE A 127 -6.88 -12.55 -10.06
CA ILE A 127 -6.62 -11.58 -9.00
C ILE A 127 -6.25 -12.36 -7.74
N HIS A 128 -5.12 -12.01 -7.16
CA HIS A 128 -4.59 -12.60 -5.93
C HIS A 128 -4.34 -11.50 -4.91
N LEU A 129 -5.01 -11.57 -3.76
CA LEU A 129 -4.85 -10.60 -2.67
C LEU A 129 -4.22 -11.30 -1.47
N TRP A 130 -3.22 -10.68 -0.88
CA TRP A 130 -2.37 -11.26 0.14
C TRP A 130 -2.34 -10.41 1.39
N THR A 131 -2.39 -11.05 2.54
CA THR A 131 -2.09 -10.52 3.86
C THR A 131 -1.33 -11.59 4.64
N ASP A 132 -0.42 -11.21 5.50
CA ASP A 132 0.30 -12.08 6.42
C ASP A 132 -0.45 -12.31 7.74
N SER A 133 -1.54 -11.56 7.98
CA SER A 133 -2.35 -11.65 9.17
C SER A 133 -3.28 -12.87 9.17
N THR A 134 -2.92 -13.89 9.92
CA THR A 134 -3.79 -15.07 10.14
C THR A 134 -5.10 -14.70 10.86
N ILE A 135 -5.09 -13.67 11.70
CA ILE A 135 -6.27 -13.16 12.40
C ILE A 135 -7.25 -12.54 11.41
N VAL A 136 -6.77 -11.73 10.47
CA VAL A 136 -7.61 -11.13 9.42
C VAL A 136 -8.20 -12.22 8.53
N LEU A 137 -7.41 -13.22 8.14
CA LEU A 137 -7.89 -14.36 7.35
C LEU A 137 -9.01 -15.12 8.09
N ALA A 138 -8.84 -15.38 9.39
CA ALA A 138 -9.87 -16.03 10.20
C ALA A 138 -11.15 -15.19 10.29
N TRP A 139 -11.03 -13.86 10.45
CA TRP A 139 -12.21 -12.97 10.47
C TRP A 139 -12.94 -12.96 9.12
N LEU A 140 -12.22 -12.87 8.01
CA LEU A 140 -12.84 -12.90 6.67
C LEU A 140 -13.56 -14.22 6.40
N GLN A 141 -13.04 -15.35 6.91
CA GLN A 141 -13.69 -16.65 6.79
C GLN A 141 -14.91 -16.81 7.70
N SER A 142 -14.94 -16.14 8.87
CA SER A 142 -16.03 -16.25 9.85
C SER A 142 -17.29 -15.49 9.45
N VAL A 143 -17.18 -14.41 8.67
CA VAL A 143 -18.32 -13.59 8.20
C VAL A 143 -19.20 -14.34 7.19
N SER A 144 -18.77 -15.46 6.67
CA SER A 144 -19.50 -16.29 5.69
C SER A 144 -20.63 -17.17 6.30
N ARG A 145 -20.99 -16.96 7.57
CA ARG A 145 -21.98 -17.83 8.28
C ARG A 145 -23.29 -17.13 8.67
N THR A 146 -23.65 -16.05 8.01
CA THR A 146 -24.98 -15.42 8.16
C THR A 146 -25.82 -15.59 6.94
#